data_45bcc4021c1611a999b06d94abf81d78
#
_entry.id   45bcc4021c1611a999b06d94abf81d78
#
_cell.length_a   1.000
_cell.length_b   1.000
_cell.length_c   1.000
_cell.angle_alpha   90.00
_cell.angle_beta   90.00
_cell.angle_gamma   90.00
#
_symmetry.space_group_name_H-M   'P 1'
#
loop_
_entity.id
_entity.type
_entity.pdbx_description
1 polymer ?
#
loop_
_entity_poly.entity_id
_entity_poly.type
_entity_poly.pdbx_seq_one_letter_code
_entity_poly.pdbx_strand_id
1 'polypeptide(L)' 'MDRYERILTLHRLLKSSRYPVPLARLMDELGCSRATAYRDIAFLRDALGAPIDSEGDEAAFRYAADEAERFE' A
#
# COMPACT_ATOMS: atom_id res chain seq x y z
N MET A 1 -7.73 -7.66 -11.98
CA MET A 1 -7.64 -7.98 -10.54
C MET A 1 -8.82 -7.33 -9.84
N ASP A 2 -9.56 -8.07 -9.05
CA ASP A 2 -10.67 -7.48 -8.31
C ASP A 2 -10.16 -6.74 -7.07
N ARG A 3 -11.06 -6.09 -6.34
CA ARG A 3 -10.66 -5.26 -5.21
C ARG A 3 -9.94 -6.08 -4.12
N TYR A 4 -10.47 -7.25 -3.81
CA TYR A 4 -9.87 -8.10 -2.79
C TYR A 4 -8.43 -8.47 -3.17
N GLU A 5 -8.24 -8.87 -4.41
CA GLU A 5 -6.91 -9.22 -4.90
C GLU A 5 -5.97 -8.02 -4.86
N ARG A 6 -6.48 -6.83 -5.22
CA ARG A 6 -5.65 -5.62 -5.17
C ARG A 6 -5.20 -5.30 -3.74
N ILE A 7 -6.12 -5.39 -2.78
CA ILE A 7 -5.80 -5.10 -1.38
C ILE A 7 -4.77 -6.09 -0.86
N LEU A 8 -4.94 -7.36 -1.17
CA LEU A 8 -3.99 -8.40 -0.75
C LEU A 8 -2.62 -8.20 -1.38
N THR A 9 -2.59 -7.87 -2.68
CA THR A 9 -1.35 -7.61 -3.40
C THR A 9 -0.64 -6.38 -2.82
N LEU A 10 -1.40 -5.32 -2.55
CA LEU A 10 -0.85 -4.11 -1.95
C LEU A 10 -0.23 -4.41 -0.59
N HIS A 11 -0.95 -5.14 0.25
CA HIS A 11 -0.44 -5.54 1.56
C HIS A 11 0.87 -6.31 1.44
N ARG A 12 0.91 -7.32 0.57
CA ARG A 12 2.11 -8.13 0.39
C ARG A 12 3.28 -7.30 -0.13
N LEU A 13 3.00 -6.40 -1.05
CA LEU A 13 4.04 -5.57 -1.63
C LEU A 13 4.67 -4.65 -0.57
N LEU A 14 3.83 -4.00 0.23
CA LEU A 14 4.33 -3.13 1.29
C LEU A 14 5.01 -3.91 2.40
N LYS A 15 4.51 -5.10 2.72
CA LYS A 15 5.09 -5.93 3.77
C LYS A 15 6.47 -6.44 3.41
N SER A 16 6.69 -6.76 2.14
CA SER A 16 7.96 -7.34 1.69
C SER A 16 9.00 -6.30 1.27
N SER A 17 8.62 -5.04 1.15
CA SER A 17 9.53 -4.01 0.65
C SER A 17 10.33 -3.38 1.78
N ARG A 18 11.63 -3.19 1.56
CA ARG A 18 12.52 -2.52 2.52
C ARG A 18 12.43 -1.01 2.39
N TYR A 19 12.10 -0.53 1.21
CA TYR A 19 12.10 0.89 0.88
C TYR A 19 10.70 1.33 0.49
N PRO A 20 10.40 2.62 0.58
CA PRO A 20 9.09 3.10 0.14
C PRO A 20 8.82 2.70 -1.30
N VAL A 21 7.61 2.26 -1.59
CA VAL A 21 7.23 1.82 -2.93
C VAL A 21 6.57 3.00 -3.64
N PRO A 22 7.12 3.42 -4.79
CA PRO A 22 6.54 4.55 -5.53
C PRO A 22 5.11 4.26 -5.98
N LEU A 23 4.29 5.30 -5.99
CA LEU A 23 2.90 5.15 -6.43
C LEU A 23 2.81 4.56 -7.84
N ALA A 24 3.72 4.97 -8.74
CA ALA A 24 3.73 4.45 -10.10
C ALA A 24 3.88 2.93 -10.12
N ARG A 25 4.74 2.42 -9.24
CA ARG A 25 4.92 0.97 -9.15
C ARG A 25 3.68 0.29 -8.58
N LEU A 26 3.04 0.92 -7.59
CA LEU A 26 1.80 0.37 -7.04
C LEU A 26 0.73 0.29 -8.12
N MET A 27 0.60 1.32 -8.93
CA MET A 27 -0.35 1.32 -10.03
C MET A 27 -0.09 0.18 -11.00
N ASP A 28 1.18 -0.03 -11.34
CA ASP A 28 1.57 -1.13 -12.24
C ASP A 28 1.24 -2.49 -11.63
N GLU A 29 1.63 -2.69 -10.38
CA GLU A 29 1.44 -3.98 -9.73
C GLU A 29 -0.04 -4.30 -9.51
N LEU A 30 -0.83 -3.27 -9.22
CA LEU A 30 -2.25 -3.46 -8.98
C LEU A 30 -3.07 -3.39 -10.26
N GLY A 31 -2.48 -2.93 -11.34
CA GLY A 31 -3.18 -2.80 -12.62
C GLY A 31 -4.33 -1.83 -12.55
N CYS A 32 -4.15 -0.68 -11.89
CA CYS A 32 -5.24 0.26 -11.68
C CYS A 32 -4.80 1.71 -11.86
N SER A 33 -5.78 2.61 -11.88
CA SER A 33 -5.53 4.03 -12.01
C SER A 33 -4.98 4.61 -10.71
N ARG A 34 -4.47 5.85 -10.81
CA ARG A 34 -3.98 6.57 -9.64
C ARG A 34 -5.07 6.71 -8.58
N ALA A 35 -6.27 7.08 -8.98
CA ALA A 35 -7.38 7.26 -8.06
C ALA A 35 -7.73 5.97 -7.33
N THR A 36 -7.75 4.86 -8.06
CA THR A 36 -8.04 3.56 -7.46
C THR A 36 -6.93 3.15 -6.50
N ALA A 37 -5.67 3.39 -6.87
CA ALA A 37 -4.54 3.07 -6.00
C ALA A 37 -4.65 3.84 -4.67
N TYR A 38 -4.94 5.12 -4.74
CA TYR A 38 -5.12 5.92 -3.52
C TYR A 38 -6.29 5.41 -2.66
N ARG A 39 -7.39 5.01 -3.30
CA ARG A 39 -8.53 4.47 -2.56
C ARG A 39 -8.18 3.14 -1.89
N ASP A 40 -7.41 2.30 -2.58
CA ASP A 40 -6.99 1.03 -2.01
C ASP A 40 -6.04 1.26 -0.82
N ILE A 41 -5.11 2.20 -0.95
CA ILE A 41 -4.21 2.56 0.15
C ILE A 41 -5.00 3.07 1.35
N ALA A 42 -5.95 3.96 1.11
CA ALA A 42 -6.78 4.51 2.18
C ALA A 42 -7.62 3.42 2.85
N PHE A 43 -8.14 2.49 2.07
CA PHE A 43 -8.93 1.38 2.63
C PHE A 43 -8.04 0.50 3.52
N LEU A 44 -6.87 0.14 3.04
CA LEU A 44 -5.95 -0.71 3.81
C LEU A 44 -5.53 -0.02 5.10
N ARG A 45 -5.23 1.28 5.02
CA ARG A 45 -4.78 2.05 6.17
C ARG A 45 -5.90 2.32 7.16
N ASP A 46 -7.04 2.82 6.67
CA ASP A 46 -8.09 3.34 7.55
C ASP A 46 -9.10 2.28 7.99
N ALA A 47 -9.49 1.39 7.08
CA ALA A 47 -10.48 0.37 7.41
C ALA A 47 -9.86 -0.85 8.04
N LEU A 48 -8.66 -1.23 7.59
CA LEU A 48 -8.00 -2.43 8.09
C LEU A 48 -6.88 -2.13 9.10
N GLY A 49 -6.56 -0.85 9.30
CA GLY A 49 -5.60 -0.45 10.32
C GLY A 49 -4.14 -0.67 9.97
N ALA A 50 -3.81 -0.78 8.69
CA ALA A 50 -2.44 -1.00 8.29
C ALA A 50 -1.58 0.23 8.61
N PRO A 51 -0.35 0.03 9.16
CA PRO A 51 0.52 1.15 9.54
C PRO A 51 1.28 1.68 8.32
N ILE A 52 0.57 2.37 7.43
CA ILE A 52 1.15 2.89 6.20
C ILE A 52 1.67 4.30 6.40
N ASP A 53 2.96 4.51 6.13
CA ASP A 53 3.57 5.82 6.08
C ASP A 53 3.74 6.23 4.62
N SER A 54 3.67 7.52 4.36
CA SER A 54 3.88 8.05 3.03
C SER A 54 5.08 9.01 3.04
N GLU A 55 5.75 9.11 1.89
CA GLU A 55 6.88 10.01 1.71
C GLU A 55 6.72 10.74 0.38
N GLY A 56 7.39 11.89 0.27
CA GLY A 56 7.39 12.65 -0.97
C GLY A 56 6.00 13.08 -1.42
N ASP A 57 5.23 13.71 -0.53
CA ASP A 57 3.87 14.17 -0.82
C ASP A 57 2.97 13.01 -1.29
N GLU A 58 3.10 11.88 -0.61
CA GLU A 58 2.33 10.67 -0.92
C GLU A 58 2.66 10.09 -2.29
N ALA A 59 3.90 10.28 -2.73
CA ALA A 59 4.36 9.65 -3.97
C ALA A 59 4.95 8.27 -3.75
N ALA A 60 5.24 7.90 -2.49
CA ALA A 60 5.78 6.59 -2.15
C ALA A 60 5.23 6.16 -0.79
N PHE A 61 5.10 4.86 -0.58
CA PHE A 61 4.45 4.30 0.60
C PHE A 61 5.24 3.14 1.17
N ARG A 62 5.15 2.98 2.48
CA ARG A 62 5.79 1.86 3.16
C ARG A 62 5.03 1.56 4.45
N TYR A 63 5.20 0.35 4.97
CA TYR A 63 4.73 0.07 6.33
C TYR A 63 5.75 0.62 7.33
N ALA A 64 5.24 1.18 8.44
CA ALA A 64 6.09 1.67 9.51
C ALA A 64 6.85 0.47 10.10
N ALA A 65 8.18 0.58 10.18
CA ALA A 65 9.04 -0.55 10.51
C ALA A 65 8.74 -1.20 11.86
N ASP A 66 8.43 -0.38 12.86
CA ASP A 66 8.19 -0.87 14.21
C ASP A 66 6.78 -1.40 14.41
N GLU A 67 5.86 -1.14 13.49
CA GLU A 67 4.48 -1.59 13.59
C GLU A 67 4.13 -2.68 12.58
N ALA A 68 4.93 -2.81 11.53
CA ALA A 68 4.64 -3.77 10.46
C ALA A 68 4.59 -5.21 10.97
N GLU A 69 5.40 -5.54 11.97
CA GLU A 69 5.46 -6.90 12.50
C GLU A 69 4.19 -7.29 13.25
N ARG A 70 3.44 -6.33 13.73
CA ARG A 70 2.20 -6.58 14.48
C ARG A 70 0.97 -6.64 13.58
N PHE A 71 1.11 -6.19 12.37
CA PHE A 71 -0.02 -6.11 11.44
C PHE A 71 -0.07 -7.35 10.57
N GLU A 72 -1.19 -8.04 10.60
CA GLU A 72 -1.44 -9.17 9.72
C GLU A 72 -2.78 -9.04 9.04
#